data_c255e51ca075cbeeba779d08053a618d
#
_entry.id   c255e51ca075cbeeba779d08053a618d
#
_cell.length_a   1.000
_cell.length_b   1.000
_cell.length_c   1.000
_cell.angle_alpha   90.00
_cell.angle_beta   90.00
_cell.angle_gamma   90.00
#
_symmetry.space_group_name_H-M   'P 1'
#
loop_
_entity.id
_entity.type
_entity.pdbx_description
1 polymer ?
#
loop_
_entity_poly.entity_id
_entity_poly.type
_entity_poly.pdbx_seq_one_letter_code
_entity_poly.pdbx_strand_id
1 'polypeptide(L)'
;MHGMTGNSRTIDAGRLDLPPSKLLLLLLVLMNGAAPIALYIFVPALPILASDLGSDISVAQMTVSLYMVGLACSQLIMGPLSDRFGRRPVLLGGLMLMVAASIGCIFAQTLPQLIAARFLQALGGASGMVISRAIIRDLYSRDRVGGMISLVIAVMMIAQMLSPLFGGVIETALGWRAIFYVVTAGAIIVTVAIALALPETRRRGGPTAPGGFRGDVGSLFRSRTFVGYVLCQVLASAIIFTFAGGGPYVVVTQMGRSSAEYGAWFASSGFAYLIGNLFCVRFSPRYSLDRLIWFGLALQIGGALLNVLWGVLGYNQVPSWLFITHMVIMFGNASVMANAAAGAISVRPQAAGTASGLMGFTQMGFGALCSQFGAWLGGHFATPLPLNIAVMGLAIACASAMIFLVPRGNTIASEQLIERAEGEEPPVM
;
A
#
# COMPACT_ATOMS: atom_id res chain seq x y z
N MET A 1 49.73 24.65 -40.35
CA MET A 1 49.70 24.32 -38.92
C MET A 1 48.26 23.99 -38.54
N HIS A 2 47.98 22.73 -38.42
CA HIS A 2 46.65 22.17 -38.11
C HIS A 2 46.38 22.26 -36.60
N GLY A 3 45.32 22.94 -36.24
CA GLY A 3 44.75 22.91 -34.88
C GLY A 3 43.74 21.77 -34.76
N MET A 4 44.13 20.71 -34.11
CA MET A 4 43.22 19.62 -33.68
C MET A 4 42.32 20.10 -32.55
N THR A 5 41.07 20.38 -32.82
CA THR A 5 40.03 20.53 -31.79
C THR A 5 39.61 19.14 -31.34
N GLY A 6 40.04 18.77 -30.14
CA GLY A 6 39.68 17.54 -29.47
C GLY A 6 38.19 17.52 -29.18
N ASN A 7 37.50 16.62 -29.87
CA ASN A 7 36.11 16.30 -29.65
C ASN A 7 36.00 15.48 -28.36
N SER A 8 35.88 16.16 -27.22
CA SER A 8 35.53 15.51 -25.94
C SER A 8 34.09 15.01 -26.02
N ARG A 9 33.92 13.82 -26.59
CA ARG A 9 32.69 13.03 -26.39
C ARG A 9 32.58 12.77 -24.91
N THR A 10 31.87 13.64 -24.19
CA THR A 10 31.25 13.29 -22.92
C THR A 10 30.34 12.10 -23.23
N ILE A 11 30.83 10.92 -22.91
CA ILE A 11 30.03 9.71 -22.85
C ILE A 11 28.96 10.01 -21.79
N ASP A 12 27.78 10.41 -22.26
CA ASP A 12 26.57 10.41 -21.45
C ASP A 12 26.38 8.94 -21.03
N ALA A 13 26.79 8.63 -19.79
CA ALA A 13 26.81 7.27 -19.28
C ALA A 13 25.38 6.79 -19.21
N GLY A 14 24.93 6.25 -20.34
CA GLY A 14 23.58 5.85 -20.62
C GLY A 14 22.96 5.08 -19.47
N ARG A 15 21.79 5.53 -19.04
CA ARG A 15 20.84 4.69 -18.34
C ARG A 15 20.76 3.39 -19.14
N LEU A 16 21.06 2.27 -18.50
CA LEU A 16 21.09 0.98 -19.18
C LEU A 16 19.67 0.68 -19.68
N ASP A 17 19.46 0.81 -21.00
CA ASP A 17 18.24 0.37 -21.68
C ASP A 17 18.19 -1.17 -21.82
N LEU A 18 18.87 -1.86 -20.94
CA LEU A 18 18.84 -3.31 -20.90
C LEU A 18 17.49 -3.78 -20.32
N PRO A 19 16.92 -4.85 -20.91
CA PRO A 19 15.78 -5.50 -20.26
C PRO A 19 16.21 -5.91 -18.86
N PRO A 20 15.32 -5.82 -17.84
CA PRO A 20 15.65 -6.18 -16.48
C PRO A 20 16.15 -7.62 -16.46
N SER A 21 17.31 -7.87 -15.84
CA SER A 21 17.70 -9.24 -15.57
C SER A 21 16.60 -9.89 -14.73
N LYS A 22 16.22 -11.12 -15.03
CA LYS A 22 15.20 -11.85 -14.26
C LYS A 22 15.52 -11.83 -12.76
N LEU A 23 16.80 -11.88 -12.42
CA LEU A 23 17.30 -11.81 -11.04
C LEU A 23 17.00 -10.45 -10.41
N LEU A 24 17.27 -9.33 -11.08
CA LEU A 24 17.00 -8.00 -10.55
C LEU A 24 15.49 -7.80 -10.31
N LEU A 25 14.66 -8.23 -11.27
CA LEU A 25 13.20 -8.17 -11.10
C LEU A 25 12.74 -8.98 -9.89
N LEU A 26 13.27 -10.20 -9.74
CA LEU A 26 12.95 -11.05 -8.59
C LEU A 26 13.34 -10.36 -7.26
N LEU A 27 14.56 -9.81 -7.17
CA LEU A 27 15.02 -9.10 -5.98
C LEU A 27 14.13 -7.88 -5.65
N LEU A 28 13.77 -7.10 -6.66
CA LEU A 28 12.88 -5.94 -6.50
C LEU A 28 11.48 -6.36 -5.99
N VAL A 29 10.94 -7.46 -6.49
CA VAL A 29 9.64 -8.00 -6.04
C VAL A 29 9.75 -8.52 -4.60
N LEU A 30 10.77 -9.32 -4.29
CA LEU A 30 10.95 -9.91 -2.97
C LEU A 30 11.13 -8.84 -1.89
N MET A 31 12.00 -7.84 -2.11
CA MET A 31 12.22 -6.79 -1.13
C MET A 31 11.01 -5.87 -0.98
N ASN A 32 10.26 -5.60 -2.07
CA ASN A 32 9.06 -4.78 -2.01
C ASN A 32 7.89 -5.50 -1.31
N GLY A 33 7.82 -6.83 -1.46
CA GLY A 33 6.75 -7.66 -0.89
C GLY A 33 6.96 -8.08 0.56
N ALA A 34 8.19 -8.04 1.09
CA ALA A 34 8.53 -8.61 2.39
C ALA A 34 7.64 -8.07 3.54
N ALA A 35 7.49 -6.75 3.65
CA ALA A 35 6.68 -6.14 4.70
C ALA A 35 5.15 -6.31 4.48
N PRO A 36 4.57 -6.08 3.29
CA PRO A 36 3.15 -6.34 3.07
C PRO A 36 2.75 -7.80 3.27
N ILE A 37 3.56 -8.76 2.83
CA ILE A 37 3.30 -10.18 3.07
C ILE A 37 3.29 -10.47 4.57
N ALA A 38 4.27 -9.97 5.34
CA ALA A 38 4.32 -10.14 6.78
C ALA A 38 3.14 -9.47 7.51
N LEU A 39 2.54 -8.42 6.96
CA LEU A 39 1.32 -7.81 7.46
C LEU A 39 0.12 -8.76 7.27
N TYR A 40 -0.16 -9.14 6.04
CA TYR A 40 -1.41 -9.81 5.68
C TYR A 40 -1.44 -11.29 6.04
N ILE A 41 -0.30 -11.97 6.09
CA ILE A 41 -0.20 -13.38 6.51
C ILE A 41 -0.61 -13.58 7.97
N PHE A 42 -0.45 -12.55 8.80
CA PHE A 42 -0.75 -12.60 10.23
C PHE A 42 -2.22 -12.27 10.57
N VAL A 43 -2.92 -11.55 9.70
CA VAL A 43 -4.29 -11.06 9.97
C VAL A 43 -5.29 -12.16 10.36
N PRO A 44 -5.31 -13.35 9.73
CA PRO A 44 -6.25 -14.41 10.11
C PRO A 44 -6.04 -14.97 11.53
N ALA A 45 -4.83 -14.84 12.06
CA ALA A 45 -4.46 -15.39 13.36
C ALA A 45 -4.86 -14.51 14.56
N LEU A 46 -5.32 -13.28 14.31
CA LEU A 46 -5.61 -12.31 15.38
C LEU A 46 -6.61 -12.78 16.43
N PRO A 47 -7.75 -13.41 16.08
CA PRO A 47 -8.72 -13.88 17.08
C PRO A 47 -8.12 -14.95 17.99
N ILE A 48 -7.35 -15.88 17.43
CA ILE A 48 -6.71 -16.96 18.20
C ILE A 48 -5.59 -16.41 19.08
N LEU A 49 -4.79 -15.45 18.56
CA LEU A 49 -3.79 -14.73 19.36
C LEU A 49 -4.42 -14.06 20.59
N ALA A 50 -5.55 -13.37 20.41
CA ALA A 50 -6.25 -12.69 21.49
C ALA A 50 -6.68 -13.68 22.59
N SER A 51 -7.25 -14.83 22.19
CA SER A 51 -7.67 -15.86 23.13
C SER A 51 -6.50 -16.55 23.82
N ASP A 52 -5.41 -16.90 23.10
CA ASP A 52 -4.23 -17.58 23.64
C ASP A 52 -3.48 -16.75 24.68
N LEU A 53 -3.42 -15.43 24.47
CA LEU A 53 -2.74 -14.50 25.38
C LEU A 53 -3.71 -13.87 26.41
N GLY A 54 -4.96 -14.34 26.48
CA GLY A 54 -5.97 -13.85 27.42
C GLY A 54 -6.20 -12.36 27.35
N SER A 55 -6.18 -11.79 26.15
CA SER A 55 -6.18 -10.35 25.92
C SER A 55 -7.46 -9.89 25.22
N ASP A 56 -7.76 -8.60 25.41
CA ASP A 56 -8.79 -7.93 24.64
C ASP A 56 -8.42 -7.89 23.15
N ILE A 57 -9.44 -8.05 22.30
CA ILE A 57 -9.34 -7.99 20.84
C ILE A 57 -8.69 -6.68 20.38
N SER A 58 -9.06 -5.56 21.00
CA SER A 58 -8.51 -4.24 20.65
C SER A 58 -7.01 -4.15 20.93
N VAL A 59 -6.52 -4.82 21.96
CA VAL A 59 -5.08 -4.86 22.28
C VAL A 59 -4.35 -5.80 21.31
N ALA A 60 -4.91 -6.98 21.01
CA ALA A 60 -4.34 -7.88 20.01
C ALA A 60 -4.22 -7.20 18.61
N GLN A 61 -5.23 -6.41 18.22
CA GLN A 61 -5.24 -5.65 16.99
C GLN A 61 -4.11 -4.62 16.91
N MET A 62 -3.59 -4.11 18.03
CA MET A 62 -2.44 -3.19 18.01
C MET A 62 -1.20 -3.81 17.38
N THR A 63 -1.07 -5.15 17.35
CA THR A 63 0.02 -5.84 16.62
C THR A 63 0.00 -5.53 15.13
N VAL A 64 -1.17 -5.29 14.54
CA VAL A 64 -1.36 -4.89 13.13
C VAL A 64 -1.35 -3.37 12.99
N SER A 65 -2.08 -2.66 13.83
CA SER A 65 -2.19 -1.20 13.72
C SER A 65 -0.83 -0.50 13.92
N LEU A 66 -0.05 -0.89 14.92
CA LEU A 66 1.30 -0.34 15.14
C LEU A 66 2.30 -0.86 14.11
N TYR A 67 2.10 -2.04 13.53
CA TYR A 67 2.84 -2.48 12.34
C TYR A 67 2.63 -1.47 11.19
N MET A 68 1.38 -1.08 10.89
CA MET A 68 1.06 -0.12 9.84
C MET A 68 1.65 1.27 10.13
N VAL A 69 1.68 1.70 11.39
CA VAL A 69 2.37 2.93 11.82
C VAL A 69 3.88 2.81 11.54
N GLY A 70 4.48 1.66 11.83
CA GLY A 70 5.88 1.38 11.49
C GLY A 70 6.16 1.48 9.99
N LEU A 71 5.26 0.93 9.13
CA LEU A 71 5.32 1.09 7.69
C LEU A 71 5.25 2.58 7.27
N ALA A 72 4.34 3.35 7.86
CA ALA A 72 4.17 4.76 7.57
C ALA A 72 5.44 5.56 7.93
N CYS A 73 5.96 5.37 9.14
CA CYS A 73 7.20 6.03 9.59
C CYS A 73 8.39 5.70 8.68
N SER A 74 8.53 4.44 8.29
CA SER A 74 9.60 3.99 7.40
C SER A 74 9.56 4.68 6.04
N GLN A 75 8.37 4.95 5.48
CA GLN A 75 8.24 5.63 4.19
C GLN A 75 8.81 7.06 4.21
N LEU A 76 8.78 7.73 5.35
CA LEU A 76 9.36 9.07 5.51
C LEU A 76 10.86 9.03 5.79
N ILE A 77 11.36 8.01 6.49
CA ILE A 77 12.72 7.91 6.99
C ILE A 77 13.66 7.26 5.97
N MET A 78 13.25 6.15 5.35
CA MET A 78 14.14 5.32 4.54
C MET A 78 14.55 5.97 3.22
N GLY A 79 13.75 6.86 2.65
CA GLY A 79 14.08 7.62 1.46
C GLY A 79 15.32 8.50 1.69
N PRO A 80 15.23 9.55 2.54
CA PRO A 80 16.36 10.43 2.85
C PRO A 80 17.59 9.68 3.39
N LEU A 81 17.37 8.63 4.20
CA LEU A 81 18.47 7.84 4.75
C LEU A 81 19.25 7.13 3.63
N SER A 82 18.54 6.53 2.66
CA SER A 82 19.17 5.85 1.53
C SER A 82 19.81 6.83 0.52
N ASP A 83 19.29 8.06 0.45
CA ASP A 83 19.91 9.13 -0.33
C ASP A 83 21.24 9.59 0.28
N ARG A 84 21.35 9.54 1.62
CA ARG A 84 22.57 9.96 2.34
C ARG A 84 23.62 8.86 2.41
N PHE A 85 23.24 7.66 2.81
CA PHE A 85 24.18 6.57 3.13
C PHE A 85 24.34 5.53 2.02
N GLY A 86 23.54 5.60 0.97
CA GLY A 86 23.52 4.61 -0.14
C GLY A 86 22.32 3.67 -0.06
N ARG A 87 21.93 3.13 -1.23
CA ARG A 87 20.74 2.26 -1.34
C ARG A 87 20.94 0.94 -0.63
N ARG A 88 22.05 0.27 -0.96
CA ARG A 88 22.37 -1.08 -0.46
C ARG A 88 22.58 -1.14 1.05
N PRO A 89 23.40 -0.28 1.71
CA PRO A 89 23.61 -0.32 3.15
C PRO A 89 22.33 -0.11 3.95
N VAL A 90 21.50 0.88 3.54
CA VAL A 90 20.24 1.19 4.25
C VAL A 90 19.23 0.07 4.07
N LEU A 91 19.13 -0.51 2.87
CA LEU A 91 18.26 -1.66 2.62
C LEU A 91 18.65 -2.87 3.47
N LEU A 92 19.94 -3.23 3.48
CA LEU A 92 20.43 -4.35 4.29
C LEU A 92 20.23 -4.11 5.79
N GLY A 93 20.50 -2.89 6.28
CA GLY A 93 20.23 -2.51 7.68
C GLY A 93 18.75 -2.64 8.04
N GLY A 94 17.86 -2.19 7.16
CA GLY A 94 16.41 -2.34 7.34
C GLY A 94 15.99 -3.83 7.34
N LEU A 95 16.44 -4.61 6.38
CA LEU A 95 16.12 -6.05 6.33
C LEU A 95 16.70 -6.85 7.51
N MET A 96 17.90 -6.52 7.97
CA MET A 96 18.46 -7.11 9.21
C MET A 96 17.62 -6.75 10.44
N LEU A 97 17.14 -5.50 10.53
CA LEU A 97 16.19 -5.11 11.57
C LEU A 97 14.89 -5.91 11.47
N MET A 98 14.36 -6.12 10.26
CA MET A 98 13.18 -6.96 10.04
C MET A 98 13.42 -8.40 10.52
N VAL A 99 14.56 -9.01 10.21
CA VAL A 99 14.92 -10.36 10.65
C VAL A 99 15.00 -10.42 12.19
N ALA A 100 15.76 -9.51 12.81
CA ALA A 100 15.92 -9.47 14.27
C ALA A 100 14.57 -9.28 14.98
N ALA A 101 13.73 -8.38 14.47
CA ALA A 101 12.40 -8.16 15.02
C ALA A 101 11.46 -9.35 14.77
N SER A 102 11.57 -10.06 13.64
CA SER A 102 10.82 -11.29 13.37
C SER A 102 11.18 -12.40 14.36
N ILE A 103 12.46 -12.54 14.68
CA ILE A 103 12.93 -13.44 15.76
C ILE A 103 12.34 -13.00 17.12
N GLY A 104 12.32 -11.69 17.39
CA GLY A 104 11.65 -11.16 18.57
C GLY A 104 10.16 -11.53 18.66
N CYS A 105 9.45 -11.55 17.53
CA CYS A 105 8.04 -11.99 17.48
C CYS A 105 7.88 -13.49 17.86
N ILE A 106 8.82 -14.35 17.47
CA ILE A 106 8.80 -15.78 17.80
C ILE A 106 8.88 -15.99 19.33
N PHE A 107 9.77 -15.26 19.99
CA PHE A 107 10.03 -15.38 21.43
C PHE A 107 9.14 -14.49 22.31
N ALA A 108 8.23 -13.70 21.73
CA ALA A 108 7.34 -12.85 22.48
C ALA A 108 6.39 -13.69 23.36
N GLN A 109 6.41 -13.43 24.67
CA GLN A 109 5.55 -14.08 25.67
C GLN A 109 4.35 -13.20 26.07
N THR A 110 4.44 -11.90 25.80
CA THR A 110 3.40 -10.93 26.14
C THR A 110 3.04 -10.09 24.91
N LEU A 111 1.80 -9.57 24.86
CA LEU A 111 1.35 -8.70 23.79
C LEU A 111 2.21 -7.43 23.62
N PRO A 112 2.62 -6.70 24.66
CA PRO A 112 3.50 -5.54 24.49
C PRO A 112 4.83 -5.88 23.83
N GLN A 113 5.43 -7.05 24.15
CA GLN A 113 6.65 -7.52 23.46
C GLN A 113 6.39 -7.78 21.99
N LEU A 114 5.29 -8.47 21.66
CA LEU A 114 4.91 -8.75 20.30
C LEU A 114 4.63 -7.45 19.51
N ILE A 115 3.89 -6.52 20.10
CA ILE A 115 3.58 -5.22 19.49
C ILE A 115 4.86 -4.44 19.16
N ALA A 116 5.80 -4.35 20.12
CA ALA A 116 7.08 -3.66 19.91
C ALA A 116 7.91 -4.35 18.79
N ALA A 117 8.00 -5.67 18.83
CA ALA A 117 8.69 -6.44 17.80
C ALA A 117 8.05 -6.25 16.41
N ARG A 118 6.72 -6.24 16.31
CA ARG A 118 5.97 -6.01 15.08
C ARG A 118 6.20 -4.59 14.53
N PHE A 119 6.24 -3.58 15.38
CA PHE A 119 6.57 -2.22 14.96
C PHE A 119 7.97 -2.13 14.32
N LEU A 120 8.98 -2.70 14.99
CA LEU A 120 10.35 -2.74 14.48
C LEU A 120 10.48 -3.57 13.20
N GLN A 121 9.74 -4.69 13.12
CA GLN A 121 9.66 -5.53 11.92
C GLN A 121 9.14 -4.75 10.71
N ALA A 122 8.08 -3.94 10.91
CA ALA A 122 7.52 -3.09 9.88
C ALA A 122 8.48 -1.97 9.46
N LEU A 123 9.09 -1.30 10.45
CA LEU A 123 10.05 -0.23 10.22
C LEU A 123 11.23 -0.72 9.36
N GLY A 124 11.74 -1.91 9.66
CA GLY A 124 12.81 -2.52 8.89
C GLY A 124 12.36 -2.99 7.51
N GLY A 125 11.26 -3.75 7.44
CA GLY A 125 10.78 -4.37 6.21
C GLY A 125 10.32 -3.38 5.14
N ALA A 126 9.76 -2.24 5.54
CA ALA A 126 9.34 -1.21 4.60
C ALA A 126 10.50 -0.51 3.87
N SER A 127 11.76 -0.69 4.32
CA SER A 127 12.95 -0.24 3.59
C SER A 127 12.95 -0.79 2.15
N GLY A 128 12.55 -2.07 1.98
CA GLY A 128 12.42 -2.70 0.68
C GLY A 128 11.42 -1.99 -0.25
N MET A 129 10.26 -1.57 0.27
CA MET A 129 9.24 -0.86 -0.51
C MET A 129 9.72 0.51 -1.00
N VAL A 130 10.43 1.25 -0.17
CA VAL A 130 10.90 2.60 -0.48
C VAL A 130 12.10 2.54 -1.42
N ILE A 131 13.06 1.69 -1.09
CA ILE A 131 14.35 1.64 -1.80
C ILE A 131 14.19 0.94 -3.16
N SER A 132 13.25 -0.02 -3.34
CA SER A 132 12.97 -0.61 -4.65
C SER A 132 12.61 0.42 -5.71
N ARG A 133 11.73 1.39 -5.35
CA ARG A 133 11.34 2.49 -6.25
C ARG A 133 12.51 3.41 -6.57
N ALA A 134 13.40 3.64 -5.59
CA ALA A 134 14.60 4.43 -5.80
C ALA A 134 15.59 3.73 -6.74
N ILE A 135 15.84 2.43 -6.55
CA ILE A 135 16.69 1.61 -7.43
C ILE A 135 16.15 1.60 -8.85
N ILE A 136 14.83 1.43 -9.04
CA ILE A 136 14.22 1.49 -10.37
C ILE A 136 14.49 2.84 -11.03
N ARG A 137 14.35 3.96 -10.31
CA ARG A 137 14.66 5.31 -10.84
C ARG A 137 16.13 5.51 -11.15
N ASP A 138 17.02 4.87 -10.39
CA ASP A 138 18.47 5.00 -10.57
C ASP A 138 18.97 4.20 -11.80
N LEU A 139 18.29 3.08 -12.14
CA LEU A 139 18.72 2.13 -13.17
C LEU A 139 18.01 2.33 -14.53
N TYR A 140 16.76 2.79 -14.56
CA TYR A 140 15.94 2.86 -15.78
C TYR A 140 15.75 4.28 -16.29
N SER A 141 15.54 4.44 -17.61
CA SER A 141 15.17 5.70 -18.23
C SER A 141 13.78 6.17 -17.75
N ARG A 142 13.51 7.48 -17.83
CA ARG A 142 12.24 8.08 -17.38
C ARG A 142 11.01 7.39 -17.98
N ASP A 143 11.09 7.00 -19.24
CA ASP A 143 9.98 6.39 -19.98
C ASP A 143 9.69 4.95 -19.50
N ARG A 144 10.67 4.24 -18.92
CA ARG A 144 10.53 2.86 -18.45
C ARG A 144 10.28 2.74 -16.94
N VAL A 145 10.60 3.76 -16.15
CA VAL A 145 10.45 3.74 -14.68
C VAL A 145 9.02 3.39 -14.27
N GLY A 146 8.01 4.04 -14.89
CA GLY A 146 6.61 3.79 -14.56
C GLY A 146 6.19 2.34 -14.80
N GLY A 147 6.56 1.78 -15.97
CA GLY A 147 6.27 0.39 -16.30
C GLY A 147 6.94 -0.62 -15.36
N MET A 148 8.20 -0.36 -14.96
CA MET A 148 8.92 -1.23 -14.03
C MET A 148 8.34 -1.20 -12.61
N ILE A 149 7.98 -0.03 -12.11
CA ILE A 149 7.30 0.10 -10.80
C ILE A 149 5.97 -0.65 -10.84
N SER A 150 5.18 -0.48 -11.90
CA SER A 150 3.89 -1.14 -12.05
C SER A 150 4.03 -2.67 -12.13
N LEU A 151 5.05 -3.17 -12.83
CA LEU A 151 5.32 -4.61 -12.92
C LEU A 151 5.68 -5.21 -11.56
N VAL A 152 6.58 -4.56 -10.81
CA VAL A 152 6.98 -5.01 -9.46
C VAL A 152 5.78 -5.01 -8.51
N ILE A 153 4.95 -3.96 -8.55
CA ILE A 153 3.74 -3.88 -7.73
C ILE A 153 2.74 -4.97 -8.13
N ALA A 154 2.51 -5.21 -9.42
CA ALA A 154 1.54 -6.22 -9.88
C ALA A 154 1.91 -7.63 -9.41
N VAL A 155 3.19 -8.01 -9.52
CA VAL A 155 3.65 -9.32 -9.04
C VAL A 155 3.55 -9.42 -7.52
N MET A 156 3.92 -8.35 -6.80
CA MET A 156 3.81 -8.30 -5.35
C MET A 156 2.35 -8.42 -4.89
N MET A 157 1.40 -7.81 -5.59
CA MET A 157 -0.02 -7.88 -5.24
C MET A 157 -0.55 -9.31 -5.21
N ILE A 158 -0.13 -10.16 -6.14
CA ILE A 158 -0.54 -11.58 -6.17
C ILE A 158 -0.08 -12.28 -4.87
N ALA A 159 1.18 -12.10 -4.48
CA ALA A 159 1.70 -12.69 -3.25
C ALA A 159 0.99 -12.16 -2.00
N GLN A 160 0.69 -10.86 -1.97
CA GLN A 160 -0.03 -10.21 -0.88
C GLN A 160 -1.47 -10.72 -0.75
N MET A 161 -2.16 -10.95 -1.88
CA MET A 161 -3.52 -11.50 -1.91
C MET A 161 -3.60 -12.93 -1.37
N LEU A 162 -2.58 -13.73 -1.66
CA LEU A 162 -2.51 -15.12 -1.20
C LEU A 162 -2.03 -15.23 0.25
N SER A 163 -1.39 -14.19 0.80
CA SER A 163 -0.83 -14.21 2.15
C SER A 163 -1.82 -14.58 3.25
N PRO A 164 -3.06 -14.06 3.30
CA PRO A 164 -4.03 -14.46 4.33
C PRO A 164 -4.45 -15.92 4.23
N LEU A 165 -4.53 -16.47 3.01
CA LEU A 165 -4.82 -17.90 2.82
C LEU A 165 -3.72 -18.77 3.44
N PHE A 166 -2.45 -18.50 3.10
CA PHE A 166 -1.33 -19.21 3.69
C PHE A 166 -1.25 -19.00 5.21
N GLY A 167 -1.48 -17.78 5.67
CA GLY A 167 -1.51 -17.44 7.09
C GLY A 167 -2.58 -18.21 7.87
N GLY A 168 -3.78 -18.28 7.32
CA GLY A 168 -4.88 -19.02 7.93
C GLY A 168 -4.61 -20.53 7.97
N VAL A 169 -4.05 -21.11 6.89
CA VAL A 169 -3.68 -22.54 6.85
C VAL A 169 -2.55 -22.84 7.87
N ILE A 170 -1.52 -22.02 7.93
CA ILE A 170 -0.41 -22.17 8.88
C ILE A 170 -0.91 -22.07 10.32
N GLU A 171 -1.76 -21.07 10.60
CA GLU A 171 -2.33 -20.87 11.91
C GLU A 171 -3.17 -22.07 12.34
N THR A 172 -4.08 -22.53 11.49
CA THR A 172 -4.98 -23.65 11.80
C THR A 172 -4.21 -24.98 12.00
N ALA A 173 -3.10 -25.19 11.26
CA ALA A 173 -2.32 -26.43 11.33
C ALA A 173 -1.24 -26.43 12.42
N LEU A 174 -0.58 -25.28 12.67
CA LEU A 174 0.65 -25.19 13.44
C LEU A 174 0.61 -24.09 14.52
N GLY A 175 -0.48 -23.31 14.58
CA GLY A 175 -0.65 -22.18 15.48
C GLY A 175 0.00 -20.89 14.97
N TRP A 176 -0.39 -19.76 15.57
CA TRP A 176 0.00 -18.42 15.11
C TRP A 176 1.52 -18.14 15.16
N ARG A 177 2.26 -18.78 16.07
CA ARG A 177 3.73 -18.62 16.14
C ARG A 177 4.45 -19.15 14.92
N ALA A 178 3.89 -20.18 14.26
CA ALA A 178 4.47 -20.76 13.05
C ALA A 178 4.53 -19.73 11.88
N ILE A 179 3.63 -18.76 11.85
CA ILE A 179 3.65 -17.67 10.87
C ILE A 179 4.96 -16.88 10.97
N PHE A 180 5.43 -16.60 12.20
CA PHE A 180 6.68 -15.85 12.39
C PHE A 180 7.92 -16.63 12.02
N TYR A 181 7.93 -17.97 12.14
CA TYR A 181 9.02 -18.79 11.60
C TYR A 181 9.10 -18.66 10.07
N VAL A 182 7.94 -18.73 9.37
CA VAL A 182 7.89 -18.58 7.91
C VAL A 182 8.33 -17.18 7.48
N VAL A 183 7.83 -16.13 8.14
CA VAL A 183 8.21 -14.74 7.85
C VAL A 183 9.70 -14.51 8.11
N THR A 184 10.24 -15.05 9.18
CA THR A 184 11.68 -14.95 9.51
C THR A 184 12.54 -15.64 8.44
N ALA A 185 12.17 -16.86 8.07
CA ALA A 185 12.90 -17.59 7.01
C ALA A 185 12.86 -16.81 5.68
N GLY A 186 11.68 -16.29 5.29
CA GLY A 186 11.55 -15.46 4.10
C GLY A 186 12.40 -14.17 4.18
N ALA A 187 12.40 -13.49 5.32
CA ALA A 187 13.20 -12.28 5.52
C ALA A 187 14.71 -12.57 5.45
N ILE A 188 15.17 -13.69 6.01
CA ILE A 188 16.57 -14.14 5.90
C ILE A 188 16.93 -14.41 4.44
N ILE A 189 16.10 -15.17 3.71
CA ILE A 189 16.33 -15.48 2.29
C ILE A 189 16.45 -14.20 1.48
N VAL A 190 15.54 -13.24 1.66
CA VAL A 190 15.57 -11.95 0.95
C VAL A 190 16.82 -11.15 1.33
N THR A 191 17.16 -11.10 2.61
CA THR A 191 18.36 -10.38 3.08
C THR A 191 19.63 -10.96 2.47
N VAL A 192 19.80 -12.28 2.48
CA VAL A 192 20.95 -12.97 1.91
C VAL A 192 21.00 -12.79 0.39
N ALA A 193 19.87 -12.94 -0.30
CA ALA A 193 19.81 -12.75 -1.75
C ALA A 193 20.23 -11.32 -2.16
N ILE A 194 19.79 -10.31 -1.41
CA ILE A 194 20.16 -8.91 -1.64
C ILE A 194 21.63 -8.67 -1.28
N ALA A 195 22.12 -9.24 -0.18
CA ALA A 195 23.52 -9.11 0.21
C ALA A 195 24.49 -9.69 -0.84
N LEU A 196 24.12 -10.80 -1.49
CA LEU A 196 24.95 -11.46 -2.49
C LEU A 196 24.82 -10.87 -3.89
N ALA A 197 23.62 -10.42 -4.30
CA ALA A 197 23.34 -10.14 -5.70
C ALA A 197 23.04 -8.66 -6.03
N LEU A 198 22.70 -7.82 -5.04
CA LEU A 198 22.39 -6.41 -5.32
C LEU A 198 23.62 -5.52 -5.14
N PRO A 199 24.17 -4.89 -6.23
CA PRO A 199 25.22 -3.89 -6.11
C PRO A 199 24.69 -2.55 -5.55
N GLU A 200 25.60 -1.65 -5.16
CA GLU A 200 25.23 -0.27 -4.85
C GLU A 200 24.80 0.45 -6.16
N THR A 201 23.60 1.02 -6.13
CA THR A 201 23.02 1.67 -7.32
C THR A 201 23.04 3.19 -7.25
N ARG A 202 23.38 3.76 -6.08
CA ARG A 202 23.42 5.21 -5.89
C ARG A 202 24.53 5.82 -6.74
N ARG A 203 24.20 6.78 -7.59
CA ARG A 203 25.17 7.62 -8.30
C ARG A 203 25.65 8.76 -7.37
N ARG A 204 26.95 8.87 -7.14
CA ARG A 204 27.55 9.98 -6.41
C ARG A 204 27.39 11.27 -7.25
N GLY A 205 26.72 12.31 -6.70
CA GLY A 205 26.64 13.64 -7.32
C GLY A 205 25.40 13.96 -8.15
N GLY A 206 24.32 13.20 -8.01
CA GLY A 206 23.03 13.62 -8.61
C GLY A 206 22.51 14.90 -7.96
N PRO A 207 21.92 15.84 -8.73
CA PRO A 207 21.37 17.08 -8.18
C PRO A 207 20.25 16.72 -7.18
N THR A 208 20.39 17.23 -5.95
CA THR A 208 19.25 17.35 -5.03
C THR A 208 18.22 18.23 -5.70
N ALA A 209 16.98 17.73 -5.83
CA ALA A 209 15.91 18.50 -6.47
C ALA A 209 15.81 19.91 -5.87
N PRO A 210 15.78 20.97 -6.71
CA PRO A 210 15.56 22.33 -6.24
C PRO A 210 14.08 22.43 -5.81
N GLY A 211 13.84 22.56 -4.53
CA GLY A 211 12.54 22.66 -3.90
C GLY A 211 12.57 21.83 -2.62
N GLY A 212 12.78 22.44 -1.48
CA GLY A 212 12.87 21.71 -0.22
C GLY A 212 11.55 20.95 0.04
N PHE A 213 11.60 19.73 0.53
CA PHE A 213 10.46 18.88 0.90
C PHE A 213 9.28 19.65 1.54
N ARG A 214 9.57 20.65 2.36
CA ARG A 214 8.54 21.51 2.99
C ARG A 214 7.80 22.41 2.01
N GLY A 215 8.48 22.92 0.97
CA GLY A 215 7.85 23.76 -0.07
C GLY A 215 6.90 22.93 -0.94
N ASP A 216 7.32 21.73 -1.33
CA ASP A 216 6.50 20.81 -2.12
C ASP A 216 5.25 20.39 -1.35
N VAL A 217 5.39 19.99 -0.07
CA VAL A 217 4.27 19.61 0.79
C VAL A 217 3.26 20.75 0.92
N GLY A 218 3.72 21.99 1.24
CA GLY A 218 2.83 23.14 1.37
C GLY A 218 2.07 23.46 0.09
N SER A 219 2.73 23.33 -1.06
CA SER A 219 2.11 23.57 -2.38
C SER A 219 1.08 22.51 -2.76
N LEU A 220 1.32 21.25 -2.42
CA LEU A 220 0.40 20.13 -2.68
C LEU A 220 -0.89 20.26 -1.86
N PHE A 221 -0.80 20.60 -0.57
CA PHE A 221 -1.98 20.78 0.29
C PHE A 221 -2.84 21.99 -0.05
N ARG A 222 -2.30 22.99 -0.77
CA ARG A 222 -3.08 24.13 -1.26
C ARG A 222 -3.99 23.77 -2.44
N SER A 223 -3.68 22.72 -3.16
CA SER A 223 -4.52 22.24 -4.28
C SER A 223 -5.69 21.42 -3.75
N ARG A 224 -6.92 21.91 -3.92
CA ARG A 224 -8.16 21.19 -3.57
C ARG A 224 -8.26 19.87 -4.34
N THR A 225 -7.87 19.87 -5.60
CA THR A 225 -7.90 18.69 -6.48
C THR A 225 -6.94 17.62 -5.96
N PHE A 226 -5.72 17.99 -5.56
CA PHE A 226 -4.78 17.05 -4.95
C PHE A 226 -5.33 16.43 -3.67
N VAL A 227 -5.83 17.27 -2.76
CA VAL A 227 -6.43 16.81 -1.49
C VAL A 227 -7.62 15.89 -1.75
N GLY A 228 -8.46 16.22 -2.75
CA GLY A 228 -9.61 15.40 -3.13
C GLY A 228 -9.23 14.00 -3.59
N TYR A 229 -8.25 13.88 -4.49
CA TYR A 229 -7.77 12.57 -4.96
C TYR A 229 -7.05 11.79 -3.85
N VAL A 230 -6.26 12.45 -3.02
CA VAL A 230 -5.59 11.79 -1.88
C VAL A 230 -6.61 11.27 -0.87
N LEU A 231 -7.63 12.07 -0.51
CA LEU A 231 -8.70 11.63 0.37
C LEU A 231 -9.49 10.47 -0.23
N CYS A 232 -9.78 10.52 -1.54
CA CYS A 232 -10.46 9.43 -2.23
C CYS A 232 -9.65 8.13 -2.13
N GLN A 233 -8.33 8.17 -2.36
CA GLN A 233 -7.44 7.01 -2.23
C GLN A 233 -7.35 6.53 -0.77
N VAL A 234 -7.20 7.43 0.19
CA VAL A 234 -7.09 7.09 1.63
C VAL A 234 -8.37 6.45 2.14
N LEU A 235 -9.54 7.00 1.80
CA LEU A 235 -10.84 6.45 2.20
C LEU A 235 -11.14 5.12 1.52
N ALA A 236 -10.77 4.95 0.23
CA ALA A 236 -10.87 3.68 -0.45
C ALA A 236 -9.97 2.61 0.20
N SER A 237 -8.75 2.96 0.59
CA SER A 237 -7.87 2.03 1.33
C SER A 237 -8.39 1.74 2.75
N ALA A 238 -9.04 2.71 3.39
CA ALA A 238 -9.66 2.55 4.70
C ALA A 238 -10.75 1.45 4.71
N ILE A 239 -11.48 1.28 3.61
CA ILE A 239 -12.43 0.17 3.44
C ILE A 239 -11.73 -1.19 3.59
N ILE A 240 -10.57 -1.35 2.91
CA ILE A 240 -9.76 -2.59 2.98
C ILE A 240 -9.31 -2.83 4.43
N PHE A 241 -8.74 -1.80 5.07
CA PHE A 241 -8.15 -1.95 6.40
C PHE A 241 -9.20 -2.11 7.50
N THR A 242 -10.36 -1.44 7.38
CA THR A 242 -11.49 -1.65 8.30
C THR A 242 -12.00 -3.08 8.23
N PHE A 243 -12.18 -3.62 7.02
CA PHE A 243 -12.61 -4.99 6.83
C PHE A 243 -11.52 -6.00 7.25
N ALA A 244 -10.25 -5.74 6.95
CA ALA A 244 -9.14 -6.59 7.37
C ALA A 244 -8.98 -6.62 8.90
N GLY A 245 -9.31 -5.53 9.60
CA GLY A 245 -9.30 -5.47 11.06
C GLY A 245 -10.47 -6.21 11.70
N GLY A 246 -11.69 -6.02 11.19
CA GLY A 246 -12.91 -6.59 11.77
C GLY A 246 -13.28 -7.98 11.25
N GLY A 247 -12.98 -8.26 9.98
CA GLY A 247 -13.39 -9.49 9.29
C GLY A 247 -12.95 -10.80 9.96
N PRO A 248 -11.71 -10.93 10.47
CA PRO A 248 -11.29 -12.14 11.18
C PRO A 248 -12.16 -12.43 12.39
N TYR A 249 -12.49 -11.43 13.17
CA TYR A 249 -13.34 -11.59 14.38
C TYR A 249 -14.78 -11.95 14.02
N VAL A 250 -15.31 -11.35 12.95
CA VAL A 250 -16.63 -11.70 12.43
C VAL A 250 -16.66 -13.16 11.99
N VAL A 251 -15.71 -13.62 11.19
CA VAL A 251 -15.74 -14.98 10.61
C VAL A 251 -15.32 -16.03 11.65
N VAL A 252 -14.24 -15.79 12.39
CA VAL A 252 -13.70 -16.80 13.30
C VAL A 252 -14.48 -16.80 14.62
N THR A 253 -14.73 -15.63 15.22
CA THR A 253 -15.36 -15.57 16.56
C THR A 253 -16.88 -15.59 16.48
N GLN A 254 -17.52 -14.77 15.61
CA GLN A 254 -18.98 -14.68 15.55
C GLN A 254 -19.62 -15.83 14.77
N MET A 255 -19.00 -16.23 13.62
CA MET A 255 -19.52 -17.31 12.77
C MET A 255 -18.94 -18.69 13.11
N GLY A 256 -17.94 -18.78 14.02
CA GLY A 256 -17.33 -20.06 14.45
C GLY A 256 -16.56 -20.77 13.35
N ARG A 257 -15.99 -20.04 12.36
CA ARG A 257 -15.24 -20.60 11.24
C ARG A 257 -13.73 -20.62 11.52
N SER A 258 -12.98 -21.43 10.75
CA SER A 258 -11.53 -21.48 10.89
C SER A 258 -10.84 -20.26 10.29
N SER A 259 -9.63 -19.95 10.79
CA SER A 259 -8.76 -18.92 10.20
C SER A 259 -8.41 -19.23 8.74
N ALA A 260 -8.32 -20.53 8.38
CA ALA A 260 -8.09 -20.98 7.01
C ALA A 260 -9.27 -20.61 6.10
N GLU A 261 -10.51 -20.79 6.56
CA GLU A 261 -11.72 -20.41 5.81
C GLU A 261 -11.78 -18.89 5.61
N TYR A 262 -11.49 -18.09 6.65
CA TYR A 262 -11.36 -16.65 6.51
C TYR A 262 -10.28 -16.27 5.46
N GLY A 263 -9.12 -16.89 5.55
CA GLY A 263 -8.01 -16.63 4.62
C GLY A 263 -8.38 -16.92 3.16
N ALA A 264 -9.11 -18.01 2.90
CA ALA A 264 -9.60 -18.38 1.58
C ALA A 264 -10.61 -17.35 1.03
N TRP A 265 -11.57 -16.94 1.85
CA TRP A 265 -12.53 -15.90 1.50
C TRP A 265 -11.88 -14.54 1.27
N PHE A 266 -10.92 -14.15 2.11
CA PHE A 266 -10.20 -12.90 1.94
C PHE A 266 -9.35 -12.91 0.67
N ALA A 267 -8.70 -14.04 0.34
CA ALA A 267 -7.97 -14.19 -0.91
C ALA A 267 -8.90 -14.04 -2.14
N SER A 268 -10.12 -14.57 -2.09
CA SER A 268 -11.09 -14.39 -3.17
C SER A 268 -11.47 -12.92 -3.40
N SER A 269 -11.60 -12.14 -2.32
CA SER A 269 -11.78 -10.68 -2.39
C SER A 269 -10.58 -9.98 -3.03
N GLY A 270 -9.37 -10.45 -2.72
CA GLY A 270 -8.15 -10.01 -3.37
C GLY A 270 -8.14 -10.30 -4.88
N PHE A 271 -8.60 -11.49 -5.33
CA PHE A 271 -8.76 -11.79 -6.75
C PHE A 271 -9.75 -10.84 -7.43
N ALA A 272 -10.86 -10.49 -6.79
CA ALA A 272 -11.79 -9.49 -7.30
C ALA A 272 -11.12 -8.12 -7.49
N TYR A 273 -10.28 -7.71 -6.53
CA TYR A 273 -9.47 -6.50 -6.63
C TYR A 273 -8.46 -6.57 -7.80
N LEU A 274 -7.80 -7.72 -8.01
CA LEU A 274 -6.89 -7.90 -9.15
C LEU A 274 -7.64 -7.78 -10.48
N ILE A 275 -8.80 -8.43 -10.62
CA ILE A 275 -9.65 -8.35 -11.82
C ILE A 275 -10.06 -6.88 -12.05
N GLY A 276 -10.42 -6.14 -10.99
CA GLY A 276 -10.72 -4.71 -11.05
C GLY A 276 -9.53 -3.87 -11.56
N ASN A 277 -8.30 -4.18 -11.13
CA ASN A 277 -7.10 -3.51 -11.68
C ASN A 277 -6.88 -3.82 -13.16
N LEU A 278 -7.05 -5.10 -13.58
CA LEU A 278 -6.94 -5.48 -14.99
C LEU A 278 -8.02 -4.80 -15.84
N PHE A 279 -9.24 -4.67 -15.31
CA PHE A 279 -10.29 -3.88 -15.93
C PHE A 279 -9.85 -2.42 -16.12
N CYS A 280 -9.29 -1.79 -15.11
CA CYS A 280 -8.79 -0.42 -15.22
C CYS A 280 -7.71 -0.28 -16.29
N VAL A 281 -6.73 -1.19 -16.33
CA VAL A 281 -5.69 -1.18 -17.36
C VAL A 281 -6.30 -1.26 -18.78
N ARG A 282 -7.34 -2.10 -18.96
CA ARG A 282 -8.00 -2.30 -20.26
C ARG A 282 -8.83 -1.10 -20.70
N PHE A 283 -9.45 -0.38 -19.75
CA PHE A 283 -10.43 0.66 -20.03
C PHE A 283 -9.90 2.08 -19.82
N SER A 284 -8.79 2.30 -19.12
CA SER A 284 -8.18 3.62 -18.91
C SER A 284 -7.84 4.37 -20.22
N PRO A 285 -7.48 3.71 -21.35
CA PRO A 285 -7.27 4.45 -22.59
C PRO A 285 -8.57 5.00 -23.23
N ARG A 286 -9.74 4.48 -22.81
CA ARG A 286 -11.05 4.82 -23.41
C ARG A 286 -11.89 5.76 -22.56
N TYR A 287 -11.67 5.74 -21.23
CA TYR A 287 -12.46 6.52 -20.29
C TYR A 287 -11.58 7.44 -19.47
N SER A 288 -12.10 8.62 -19.16
CA SER A 288 -11.41 9.55 -18.27
C SER A 288 -11.25 8.95 -16.87
N LEU A 289 -10.21 9.38 -16.18
CA LEU A 289 -9.86 9.01 -14.83
C LEU A 289 -11.05 9.16 -13.86
N ASP A 290 -11.76 10.29 -13.92
CA ASP A 290 -12.93 10.56 -13.09
C ASP A 290 -14.09 9.60 -13.38
N ARG A 291 -14.34 9.24 -14.64
CA ARG A 291 -15.38 8.25 -14.97
C ARG A 291 -15.09 6.88 -14.37
N LEU A 292 -13.83 6.46 -14.39
CA LEU A 292 -13.42 5.19 -13.77
C LEU A 292 -13.52 5.25 -12.25
N ILE A 293 -13.23 6.39 -11.61
CA ILE A 293 -13.45 6.59 -10.17
C ILE A 293 -14.94 6.47 -9.84
N TRP A 294 -15.80 7.18 -10.59
CA TRP A 294 -17.25 7.12 -10.36
C TRP A 294 -17.84 5.72 -10.56
N PHE A 295 -17.38 5.01 -11.57
CA PHE A 295 -17.75 3.60 -11.77
C PHE A 295 -17.36 2.74 -10.55
N GLY A 296 -16.12 2.90 -10.06
CA GLY A 296 -15.66 2.18 -8.87
C GLY A 296 -16.45 2.54 -7.60
N LEU A 297 -16.77 3.83 -7.41
CA LEU A 297 -17.59 4.31 -6.29
C LEU A 297 -19.02 3.74 -6.33
N ALA A 298 -19.62 3.67 -7.51
CA ALA A 298 -20.94 3.07 -7.66
C ALA A 298 -20.96 1.60 -7.23
N LEU A 299 -19.93 0.83 -7.59
CA LEU A 299 -19.79 -0.55 -7.17
C LEU A 299 -19.49 -0.68 -5.67
N GLN A 300 -18.66 0.19 -5.11
CA GLN A 300 -18.39 0.21 -3.66
C GLN A 300 -19.66 0.48 -2.85
N ILE A 301 -20.40 1.52 -3.22
CA ILE A 301 -21.64 1.90 -2.52
C ILE A 301 -22.71 0.84 -2.72
N GLY A 302 -22.89 0.34 -3.94
CA GLY A 302 -23.86 -0.73 -4.24
C GLY A 302 -23.56 -2.02 -3.48
N GLY A 303 -22.30 -2.46 -3.48
CA GLY A 303 -21.88 -3.65 -2.74
C GLY A 303 -22.00 -3.47 -1.22
N ALA A 304 -21.64 -2.28 -0.70
CA ALA A 304 -21.79 -1.98 0.72
C ALA A 304 -23.26 -1.91 1.15
N LEU A 305 -24.13 -1.32 0.31
CA LEU A 305 -25.58 -1.28 0.55
C LEU A 305 -26.17 -2.70 0.59
N LEU A 306 -25.80 -3.56 -0.35
CA LEU A 306 -26.23 -4.97 -0.35
C LEU A 306 -25.72 -5.68 0.91
N ASN A 307 -24.50 -5.42 1.36
CA ASN A 307 -23.95 -6.03 2.56
C ASN A 307 -24.71 -5.59 3.83
N VAL A 308 -25.08 -4.31 3.93
CA VAL A 308 -25.94 -3.80 5.01
C VAL A 308 -27.34 -4.41 4.93
N LEU A 309 -27.91 -4.49 3.74
CA LEU A 309 -29.26 -5.08 3.53
C LEU A 309 -29.30 -6.55 3.97
N TRP A 310 -28.30 -7.35 3.57
CA TRP A 310 -28.18 -8.73 4.05
C TRP A 310 -28.04 -8.80 5.58
N GLY A 311 -27.31 -7.86 6.17
CA GLY A 311 -27.17 -7.74 7.62
C GLY A 311 -28.50 -7.48 8.34
N VAL A 312 -29.30 -6.58 7.82
CA VAL A 312 -30.64 -6.23 8.37
C VAL A 312 -31.62 -7.40 8.20
N LEU A 313 -31.54 -8.12 7.08
CA LEU A 313 -32.40 -9.28 6.82
C LEU A 313 -31.95 -10.56 7.54
N GLY A 314 -30.83 -10.54 8.26
CA GLY A 314 -30.33 -11.69 9.03
C GLY A 314 -29.59 -12.75 8.19
N TYR A 315 -29.30 -12.49 6.91
CA TYR A 315 -28.58 -13.44 6.03
C TYR A 315 -27.05 -13.41 6.19
N ASN A 316 -26.51 -12.53 7.00
CA ASN A 316 -25.08 -12.35 7.20
C ASN A 316 -24.43 -13.33 8.19
N GLN A 317 -25.08 -14.44 8.51
CA GLN A 317 -24.57 -15.52 9.37
C GLN A 317 -23.65 -16.49 8.62
N VAL A 318 -23.50 -16.34 7.30
CA VAL A 318 -22.71 -17.23 6.44
C VAL A 318 -21.64 -16.39 5.72
N PRO A 319 -20.37 -16.83 5.73
CA PRO A 319 -19.27 -16.09 5.11
C PRO A 319 -19.51 -15.76 3.63
N SER A 320 -20.18 -16.63 2.87
CA SER A 320 -20.43 -16.42 1.46
C SER A 320 -21.18 -15.12 1.14
N TRP A 321 -22.22 -14.78 1.90
CA TRP A 321 -22.97 -13.53 1.68
C TRP A 321 -22.12 -12.28 1.99
N LEU A 322 -21.33 -12.35 3.07
CA LEU A 322 -20.42 -11.27 3.45
C LEU A 322 -19.36 -11.04 2.36
N PHE A 323 -18.74 -12.12 1.86
CA PHE A 323 -17.61 -12.00 0.94
C PHE A 323 -18.01 -11.79 -0.52
N ILE A 324 -19.14 -12.31 -1.00
CA ILE A 324 -19.62 -12.05 -2.37
C ILE A 324 -19.87 -10.54 -2.55
N THR A 325 -20.54 -9.91 -1.60
CA THR A 325 -20.74 -8.45 -1.63
C THR A 325 -19.42 -7.67 -1.45
N HIS A 326 -18.52 -8.17 -0.60
CA HIS A 326 -17.19 -7.60 -0.44
C HIS A 326 -16.33 -7.71 -1.69
N MET A 327 -16.45 -8.78 -2.49
CA MET A 327 -15.79 -8.90 -3.80
C MET A 327 -16.23 -7.78 -4.76
N VAL A 328 -17.52 -7.43 -4.77
CA VAL A 328 -18.02 -6.30 -5.59
C VAL A 328 -17.39 -4.99 -5.13
N ILE A 329 -17.31 -4.79 -3.80
CA ILE A 329 -16.65 -3.64 -3.20
C ILE A 329 -15.17 -3.59 -3.62
N MET A 330 -14.46 -4.72 -3.54
CA MET A 330 -13.04 -4.81 -3.86
C MET A 330 -12.74 -4.59 -5.34
N PHE A 331 -13.58 -5.08 -6.24
CA PHE A 331 -13.48 -4.80 -7.66
C PHE A 331 -13.60 -3.29 -7.93
N GLY A 332 -14.61 -2.62 -7.35
CA GLY A 332 -14.78 -1.17 -7.44
C GLY A 332 -13.62 -0.40 -6.80
N ASN A 333 -13.13 -0.90 -5.68
CA ASN A 333 -12.03 -0.29 -4.92
C ASN A 333 -10.73 -0.19 -5.74
N ALA A 334 -10.43 -1.22 -6.55
CA ALA A 334 -9.29 -1.22 -7.46
C ALA A 334 -9.36 -0.02 -8.43
N SER A 335 -10.55 0.22 -8.98
CA SER A 335 -10.77 1.35 -9.90
C SER A 335 -10.57 2.70 -9.22
N VAL A 336 -11.12 2.86 -8.02
CA VAL A 336 -10.98 4.11 -7.25
C VAL A 336 -9.52 4.36 -6.89
N MET A 337 -8.83 3.38 -6.27
CA MET A 337 -7.46 3.57 -5.79
C MET A 337 -6.47 3.87 -6.91
N ALA A 338 -6.49 3.10 -8.01
CA ALA A 338 -5.56 3.27 -9.11
C ALA A 338 -5.71 4.66 -9.77
N ASN A 339 -6.95 5.06 -10.04
CA ASN A 339 -7.23 6.30 -10.74
C ASN A 339 -7.08 7.53 -9.82
N ALA A 340 -7.45 7.44 -8.54
CA ALA A 340 -7.23 8.53 -7.59
C ALA A 340 -5.73 8.77 -7.35
N ALA A 341 -4.92 7.70 -7.26
CA ALA A 341 -3.46 7.83 -7.17
C ALA A 341 -2.87 8.52 -8.42
N ALA A 342 -3.29 8.10 -9.60
CA ALA A 342 -2.86 8.72 -10.86
C ALA A 342 -3.28 10.20 -10.94
N GLY A 343 -4.52 10.52 -10.52
CA GLY A 343 -5.03 11.88 -10.43
C GLY A 343 -4.20 12.76 -9.51
N ALA A 344 -3.92 12.30 -8.30
CA ALA A 344 -3.11 13.03 -7.34
C ALA A 344 -1.70 13.35 -7.85
N ILE A 345 -1.04 12.38 -8.49
CA ILE A 345 0.32 12.56 -9.03
C ILE A 345 0.30 13.52 -10.24
N SER A 346 -0.77 13.51 -11.04
CA SER A 346 -0.88 14.34 -12.24
C SER A 346 -1.07 15.84 -11.95
N VAL A 347 -1.55 16.19 -10.75
CA VAL A 347 -1.75 17.60 -10.35
C VAL A 347 -0.42 18.37 -10.34
N ARG A 348 0.66 17.76 -9.82
CA ARG A 348 2.01 18.35 -9.83
C ARG A 348 3.07 17.31 -10.15
N PRO A 349 3.36 17.08 -11.46
CA PRO A 349 4.35 16.08 -11.87
C PRO A 349 5.76 16.31 -11.32
N GLN A 350 6.13 17.58 -11.05
CA GLN A 350 7.44 17.95 -10.50
C GLN A 350 7.62 17.46 -9.06
N ALA A 351 6.53 17.38 -8.28
CA ALA A 351 6.49 16.92 -6.90
C ALA A 351 6.01 15.45 -6.75
N ALA A 352 6.00 14.65 -7.84
CA ALA A 352 5.45 13.30 -7.85
C ALA A 352 6.05 12.37 -6.77
N GLY A 353 7.34 12.54 -6.46
CA GLY A 353 8.01 11.78 -5.40
C GLY A 353 7.47 12.13 -4.01
N THR A 354 7.35 13.42 -3.70
CA THR A 354 6.78 13.93 -2.45
C THR A 354 5.31 13.54 -2.32
N ALA A 355 4.54 13.68 -3.41
CA ALA A 355 3.13 13.27 -3.47
C ALA A 355 2.96 11.78 -3.16
N SER A 356 3.73 10.89 -3.79
CA SER A 356 3.67 9.44 -3.55
C SER A 356 4.05 9.05 -2.13
N GLY A 357 5.07 9.70 -1.54
CA GLY A 357 5.48 9.47 -0.15
C GLY A 357 4.38 9.88 0.84
N LEU A 358 3.78 11.06 0.62
CA LEU A 358 2.71 11.58 1.45
C LEU A 358 1.45 10.72 1.36
N MET A 359 1.09 10.28 0.14
CA MET A 359 -0.03 9.36 -0.09
C MET A 359 0.18 8.04 0.65
N GLY A 360 1.37 7.44 0.57
CA GLY A 360 1.68 6.20 1.27
C GLY A 360 1.66 6.35 2.80
N PHE A 361 2.22 7.45 3.31
CA PHE A 361 2.19 7.77 4.73
C PHE A 361 0.76 7.94 5.26
N THR A 362 -0.05 8.77 4.59
CA THR A 362 -1.44 9.01 5.00
C THR A 362 -2.29 7.75 4.86
N GLN A 363 -2.10 6.96 3.80
CA GLN A 363 -2.78 5.69 3.60
C GLN A 363 -2.51 4.70 4.73
N MET A 364 -1.25 4.50 5.12
CA MET A 364 -0.89 3.55 6.17
C MET A 364 -1.27 4.07 7.56
N GLY A 365 -1.06 5.36 7.82
CA GLY A 365 -1.41 5.97 9.11
C GLY A 365 -2.92 5.96 9.37
N PHE A 366 -3.72 6.42 8.40
CA PHE A 366 -5.19 6.37 8.51
C PHE A 366 -5.71 4.93 8.47
N GLY A 367 -5.09 4.07 7.65
CA GLY A 367 -5.40 2.64 7.61
C GLY A 367 -5.20 1.95 8.97
N ALA A 368 -4.19 2.33 9.74
CA ALA A 368 -3.97 1.81 11.09
C ALA A 368 -5.16 2.13 12.03
N LEU A 369 -5.65 3.37 11.99
CA LEU A 369 -6.84 3.79 12.76
C LEU A 369 -8.09 3.03 12.32
N CYS A 370 -8.30 2.90 11.01
CA CYS A 370 -9.45 2.19 10.44
C CYS A 370 -9.40 0.69 10.75
N SER A 371 -8.22 0.08 10.73
CA SER A 371 -8.03 -1.32 11.09
C SER A 371 -8.35 -1.56 12.58
N GLN A 372 -7.91 -0.65 13.45
CA GLN A 372 -8.23 -0.69 14.88
C GLN A 372 -9.74 -0.53 15.12
N PHE A 373 -10.36 0.43 14.43
CA PHE A 373 -11.80 0.65 14.51
C PHE A 373 -12.61 -0.56 13.99
N GLY A 374 -12.17 -1.17 12.88
CA GLY A 374 -12.76 -2.39 12.34
C GLY A 374 -12.72 -3.56 13.33
N ALA A 375 -11.58 -3.76 14.00
CA ALA A 375 -11.44 -4.79 15.03
C ALA A 375 -12.34 -4.54 16.24
N TRP A 376 -12.43 -3.28 16.67
CA TRP A 376 -13.35 -2.90 17.73
C TRP A 376 -14.81 -3.21 17.37
N LEU A 377 -15.22 -2.89 16.13
CA LEU A 377 -16.56 -3.24 15.64
C LEU A 377 -16.78 -4.75 15.59
N GLY A 378 -15.83 -5.51 15.04
CA GLY A 378 -15.92 -6.97 14.95
C GLY A 378 -15.90 -7.69 16.29
N GLY A 379 -15.28 -7.09 17.31
CA GLY A 379 -15.13 -7.70 18.63
C GLY A 379 -16.20 -7.34 19.66
N HIS A 380 -16.79 -6.14 19.55
CA HIS A 380 -17.77 -5.66 20.53
C HIS A 380 -19.22 -6.01 20.18
N PHE A 381 -19.53 -6.23 18.92
CA PHE A 381 -20.88 -6.51 18.46
C PHE A 381 -21.02 -7.98 18.08
N ALA A 382 -22.19 -8.54 18.35
CA ALA A 382 -22.49 -9.93 18.04
C ALA A 382 -22.85 -10.18 16.57
N THR A 383 -22.91 -9.13 15.75
CA THR A 383 -23.31 -9.22 14.34
C THR A 383 -22.33 -8.46 13.44
N PRO A 384 -22.16 -8.85 12.17
CA PRO A 384 -21.36 -8.13 11.19
C PRO A 384 -21.89 -6.75 10.80
N LEU A 385 -23.15 -6.43 11.14
CA LEU A 385 -23.84 -5.25 10.68
C LEU A 385 -23.12 -3.92 10.96
N PRO A 386 -22.54 -3.68 12.17
CA PRO A 386 -21.81 -2.44 12.44
C PRO A 386 -20.57 -2.28 11.56
N LEU A 387 -19.85 -3.37 11.28
CA LEU A 387 -18.71 -3.36 10.36
C LEU A 387 -19.14 -2.99 8.93
N ASN A 388 -20.26 -3.54 8.47
CA ASN A 388 -20.81 -3.28 7.13
C ASN A 388 -21.27 -1.82 7.01
N ILE A 389 -21.90 -1.25 8.04
CA ILE A 389 -22.30 0.17 8.11
C ILE A 389 -21.05 1.06 8.05
N ALA A 390 -19.98 0.72 8.76
CA ALA A 390 -18.73 1.49 8.72
C ALA A 390 -18.11 1.49 7.32
N VAL A 391 -18.07 0.34 6.65
CA VAL A 391 -17.62 0.21 5.25
C VAL A 391 -18.46 1.06 4.31
N MET A 392 -19.79 1.05 4.47
CA MET A 392 -20.70 1.89 3.69
C MET A 392 -20.45 3.39 3.95
N GLY A 393 -20.25 3.79 5.20
CA GLY A 393 -19.93 5.17 5.57
C GLY A 393 -18.63 5.66 4.92
N LEU A 394 -17.60 4.82 4.87
CA LEU A 394 -16.34 5.13 4.18
C LEU A 394 -16.53 5.26 2.66
N ALA A 395 -17.34 4.42 2.04
CA ALA A 395 -17.64 4.51 0.61
C ALA A 395 -18.40 5.81 0.27
N ILE A 396 -19.36 6.20 1.10
CA ILE A 396 -20.10 7.48 0.97
C ILE A 396 -19.15 8.67 1.20
N ALA A 397 -18.28 8.62 2.20
CA ALA A 397 -17.28 9.65 2.45
C ALA A 397 -16.33 9.81 1.26
N CYS A 398 -15.91 8.70 0.63
CA CYS A 398 -15.08 8.71 -0.57
C CYS A 398 -15.81 9.40 -1.74
N ALA A 399 -17.09 9.10 -1.97
CA ALA A 399 -17.89 9.77 -2.99
C ALA A 399 -18.07 11.27 -2.69
N SER A 400 -18.27 11.62 -1.41
CA SER A 400 -18.36 13.01 -0.97
C SER A 400 -17.05 13.77 -1.23
N ALA A 401 -15.89 13.17 -0.95
CA ALA A 401 -14.60 13.77 -1.26
C ALA A 401 -14.46 14.07 -2.77
N MET A 402 -14.91 13.14 -3.61
CA MET A 402 -14.90 13.33 -5.07
C MET A 402 -15.85 14.44 -5.52
N ILE A 403 -17.05 14.55 -4.91
CA ILE A 403 -18.05 15.59 -5.26
C ILE A 403 -17.57 16.99 -4.88
N PHE A 404 -17.05 17.15 -3.66
CA PHE A 404 -16.80 18.47 -3.10
C PHE A 404 -15.40 19.01 -3.36
N LEU A 405 -14.42 18.14 -3.61
CA LEU A 405 -13.02 18.54 -3.72
C LEU A 405 -12.43 18.38 -5.12
N VAL A 406 -13.00 17.49 -5.95
CA VAL A 406 -12.53 17.31 -7.33
C VAL A 406 -13.50 18.02 -8.27
N PRO A 407 -13.07 19.11 -8.94
CA PRO A 407 -13.92 19.84 -9.86
C PRO A 407 -14.37 18.99 -11.05
N ARG A 408 -15.63 19.10 -11.44
CA ARG A 408 -16.18 18.42 -12.62
C ARG A 408 -15.75 19.13 -13.90
N GLY A 409 -15.07 18.41 -14.80
CA GLY A 409 -14.68 18.92 -16.11
C GLY A 409 -13.19 19.19 -16.23
N ASN A 410 -12.67 19.34 -17.44
CA ASN A 410 -11.26 19.48 -17.88
C ASN A 410 -10.34 20.46 -17.09
N THR A 411 -10.51 20.57 -15.79
CA THR A 411 -9.93 21.59 -14.92
C THR A 411 -8.41 21.44 -14.77
N ILE A 412 -7.87 20.22 -14.94
CA ILE A 412 -6.40 20.02 -14.91
C ILE A 412 -5.74 20.76 -16.06
N ALA A 413 -6.36 20.76 -17.24
CA ALA A 413 -5.88 21.52 -18.39
C ALA A 413 -6.05 23.03 -18.20
N SER A 414 -7.13 23.47 -17.54
CA SER A 414 -7.38 24.90 -17.26
C SER A 414 -6.53 25.45 -16.11
N GLU A 415 -6.28 24.66 -15.04
CA GLU A 415 -5.34 25.05 -13.98
C GLU A 415 -3.90 25.16 -14.51
N GLN A 416 -3.48 24.23 -15.38
CA GLN A 416 -2.17 24.30 -16.04
C GLN A 416 -2.06 25.47 -17.02
N LEU A 417 -3.16 25.89 -17.66
CA LEU A 417 -3.21 27.07 -18.53
C LEU A 417 -3.18 28.37 -17.74
N ILE A 418 -3.84 28.41 -16.58
CA ILE A 418 -3.82 29.57 -15.66
C ILE A 418 -2.43 29.72 -15.04
N GLU A 419 -1.82 28.62 -14.58
CA GLU A 419 -0.47 28.63 -13.99
C GLU A 419 0.61 29.02 -15.04
N ARG A 420 0.42 28.69 -16.32
CA ARG A 420 1.24 29.17 -17.42
C ARG A 420 1.04 30.65 -17.71
N ALA A 421 -0.20 31.12 -17.65
CA ALA A 421 -0.53 32.55 -17.88
C ALA A 421 -0.05 33.45 -16.74
N GLU A 422 -0.06 32.96 -15.51
CA GLU A 422 0.47 33.69 -14.33
C GLU A 422 2.02 33.66 -14.24
N GLY A 423 2.66 32.68 -14.90
CA GLY A 423 4.14 32.56 -14.96
C GLY A 423 4.80 33.29 -16.13
N GLU A 424 4.06 33.77 -17.11
CA GLU A 424 4.54 34.66 -18.16
C GLU A 424 4.43 36.11 -17.68
N GLU A 425 5.51 36.65 -17.09
CA GLU A 425 5.64 38.09 -16.88
C GLU A 425 5.49 38.81 -18.24
N PRO A 426 4.70 39.90 -18.32
CA PRO A 426 4.58 40.64 -19.56
C PRO A 426 5.97 41.19 -19.95
N PRO A 427 6.31 41.21 -21.27
CA PRO A 427 7.57 41.73 -21.71
C PRO A 427 7.69 43.19 -21.26
N VAL A 428 8.75 43.47 -20.49
CA VAL A 428 9.12 44.83 -20.10
C VAL A 428 9.34 45.61 -21.38
N MET A 429 8.49 46.60 -21.67
CA MET A 429 8.65 47.58 -22.76
C MET A 429 9.73 48.61 -22.41
#